data_32df0180392c171e9903c32afc211d6f
#
_entry.id   32df0180392c171e9903c32afc211d6f
#
_cell.length_a   1.000
_cell.length_b   1.000
_cell.length_c   1.000
_cell.angle_alpha   90.00
_cell.angle_beta   90.00
_cell.angle_gamma   90.00
#
_symmetry.space_group_name_H-M   'P 1'
#
loop_
_entity.id
_entity.type
_entity.pdbx_description
1 polymer ?
#
loop_
_entity_poly.entity_id
_entity_poly.type
_entity_poly.pdbx_seq_one_letter_code
_entity_poly.pdbx_strand_id
1 'polypeptide(L)'
;MRYIYILTLLFFFSLAITAQEEKIYSFHSDIIVDKSGMIQVKEAIRIFSKGDLFKRGITRALPLNRSDIYDNRIKMDYTVGEVLMNGNPVNFFTEKEGGNLVIYVGDRNIFLEPGFYNYEIRYETAGQIGFFEDYDELSWNVNGVSDKMTDSVSSVVRLPEEARIISSHCYTGRMGSTDSGCFSETLEDGSFKTLVTNLPPDEMLTVSVAFTKGVVKQPAGFEPKVLSWFDKNGLAFISAIFVLLLSVYYRVTWQRYGVDPPKPVAIPQFSPPDGLSPAAVGMLHKGYFMDDLITSSIVNLSVKGFLTIEEIIEKKGLFGIRKDRVFSLTRMKNDYSKLPAEEAVILRDLFYSDDNIKLDGKYNKDVSDMMQNYRKSLNKQFKPVIDEGQNIKFHVIPWLAVILYIIILFYFINNNLLLFEVNSYALFITIPLLAILYVIYAIQIVRPGERKLHYKSNIEGLKMYLDVAEEKRMQFFNPPTVTPEKFEELLPYAIALDMEEVWGEKFEKTFLSSSMQPETYQPTWYTGTYVNAALFGHALNSTLSNTMSHSATQPSSSGGGNWSSGSFGGGFSGMGGGGGSVGGW
;
A
#
# COMPACT_ATOMS: atom_id res chain seq x y z
N MET A 1 6.13 -68.85 24.41
CA MET A 1 5.11 -68.03 23.70
C MET A 1 4.07 -67.36 24.60
N ARG A 2 3.55 -67.96 25.64
CA ARG A 2 2.54 -67.34 26.53
C ARG A 2 3.02 -66.08 27.29
N TYR A 3 4.29 -65.96 27.61
CA TYR A 3 4.84 -64.80 28.33
C TYR A 3 5.13 -63.60 27.41
N ILE A 4 5.31 -63.82 26.10
CA ILE A 4 5.51 -62.76 25.11
C ILE A 4 4.20 -61.97 24.88
N TYR A 5 3.07 -62.62 24.86
CA TYR A 5 1.77 -61.96 24.72
C TYR A 5 1.36 -61.15 25.95
N ILE A 6 1.77 -61.56 27.14
CA ILE A 6 1.52 -60.78 28.36
C ILE A 6 2.41 -59.51 28.41
N LEU A 7 3.66 -59.60 27.95
CA LEU A 7 4.55 -58.44 27.88
C LEU A 7 4.13 -57.43 26.79
N THR A 8 3.64 -57.90 25.64
CA THR A 8 3.07 -57.02 24.59
C THR A 8 1.75 -56.40 25.01
N LEU A 9 0.90 -57.09 25.76
CA LEU A 9 -0.34 -56.51 26.28
C LEU A 9 -0.08 -55.44 27.35
N LEU A 10 0.93 -55.62 28.20
CA LEU A 10 1.35 -54.62 29.19
C LEU A 10 2.01 -53.40 28.53
N PHE A 11 2.68 -53.56 27.39
CA PHE A 11 3.27 -52.46 26.64
C PHE A 11 2.23 -51.61 25.91
N PHE A 12 1.11 -52.19 25.47
CA PHE A 12 0.00 -51.43 24.87
C PHE A 12 -0.88 -50.71 25.89
N PHE A 13 -0.89 -51.13 27.16
CA PHE A 13 -1.68 -50.48 28.22
C PHE A 13 -0.99 -49.24 28.81
N SER A 14 0.30 -49.01 28.54
CA SER A 14 1.06 -47.89 29.06
C SER A 14 1.11 -46.66 28.13
N LEU A 15 0.37 -46.65 26.99
CA LEU A 15 0.40 -45.56 26.00
C LEU A 15 -0.88 -44.71 25.96
N ALA A 16 -1.80 -44.88 26.90
CA ALA A 16 -2.90 -43.93 27.09
C ALA A 16 -2.54 -42.87 28.13
N ILE A 17 -1.38 -42.22 27.99
CA ILE A 17 -1.19 -40.90 28.59
C ILE A 17 -1.98 -39.95 27.73
N THR A 18 -3.22 -39.66 28.12
CA THR A 18 -3.97 -38.53 27.59
C THR A 18 -3.17 -37.28 27.91
N ALA A 19 -2.45 -36.78 26.92
CA ALA A 19 -1.72 -35.50 27.04
C ALA A 19 -2.76 -34.44 27.42
N GLN A 20 -2.63 -33.92 28.65
CA GLN A 20 -3.54 -32.90 29.17
C GLN A 20 -3.52 -31.68 28.27
N GLU A 21 -4.67 -31.22 27.81
CA GLU A 21 -4.78 -30.13 26.87
C GLU A 21 -4.72 -28.79 27.59
N GLU A 22 -3.98 -27.82 27.01
CA GLU A 22 -3.90 -26.46 27.54
C GLU A 22 -5.18 -25.71 27.19
N LYS A 23 -6.05 -25.52 28.19
CA LYS A 23 -7.37 -24.92 28.06
C LYS A 23 -7.91 -24.41 29.40
N ILE A 24 -9.09 -23.82 29.37
CA ILE A 24 -9.85 -23.41 30.55
C ILE A 24 -10.76 -24.60 30.94
N TYR A 25 -10.52 -25.17 32.14
CA TYR A 25 -11.28 -26.28 32.66
C TYR A 25 -12.59 -25.85 33.34
N SER A 26 -12.57 -24.72 34.03
CA SER A 26 -13.79 -24.13 34.59
C SER A 26 -13.67 -22.63 34.73
N PHE A 27 -14.78 -21.97 34.50
CA PHE A 27 -14.99 -20.55 34.77
C PHE A 27 -16.26 -20.39 35.59
N HIS A 28 -16.15 -19.82 36.77
CA HIS A 28 -17.32 -19.55 37.64
C HIS A 28 -17.33 -18.08 38.03
N SER A 29 -18.49 -17.42 37.97
CA SER A 29 -18.69 -16.04 38.36
C SER A 29 -19.81 -15.91 39.39
N ASP A 30 -19.47 -15.47 40.60
CA ASP A 30 -20.41 -14.99 41.62
C ASP A 30 -20.64 -13.50 41.42
N ILE A 31 -21.88 -13.08 41.19
CA ILE A 31 -22.27 -11.72 40.86
C ILE A 31 -23.29 -11.26 41.91
N ILE A 32 -22.92 -10.27 42.69
CA ILE A 32 -23.75 -9.72 43.76
C ILE A 32 -24.15 -8.30 43.39
N VAL A 33 -25.44 -8.04 43.23
CA VAL A 33 -26.00 -6.71 42.98
C VAL A 33 -26.33 -6.06 44.29
N ASP A 34 -25.77 -4.88 44.58
CA ASP A 34 -26.10 -4.09 45.79
C ASP A 34 -27.24 -3.11 45.52
N LYS A 35 -27.95 -2.69 46.54
CA LYS A 35 -29.01 -1.67 46.46
C LYS A 35 -28.52 -0.30 45.95
N SER A 36 -27.24 -0.02 46.08
CA SER A 36 -26.60 1.19 45.52
C SER A 36 -26.41 1.13 44.01
N GLY A 37 -26.58 -0.02 43.36
CA GLY A 37 -26.30 -0.26 41.96
C GLY A 37 -24.84 -0.64 41.68
N MET A 38 -24.03 -0.81 42.73
CA MET A 38 -22.71 -1.42 42.64
C MET A 38 -22.85 -2.94 42.46
N ILE A 39 -21.98 -3.52 41.67
CA ILE A 39 -21.92 -4.95 41.44
C ILE A 39 -20.57 -5.43 41.92
N GLN A 40 -20.56 -6.41 42.81
CA GLN A 40 -19.39 -7.14 43.24
C GLN A 40 -19.30 -8.44 42.51
N VAL A 41 -18.16 -8.69 41.90
CA VAL A 41 -17.92 -9.90 41.11
C VAL A 41 -16.71 -10.64 41.65
N LYS A 42 -16.89 -11.96 41.81
CA LYS A 42 -15.84 -12.90 42.12
C LYS A 42 -15.77 -13.95 41.03
N GLU A 43 -14.68 -13.95 40.27
CA GLU A 43 -14.45 -14.96 39.24
C GLU A 43 -13.46 -16.02 39.73
N ALA A 44 -13.78 -17.30 39.54
CA ALA A 44 -12.91 -18.43 39.80
C ALA A 44 -12.62 -19.17 38.47
N ILE A 45 -11.35 -19.17 38.07
CA ILE A 45 -10.92 -19.67 36.77
C ILE A 45 -9.87 -20.75 36.95
N ARG A 46 -10.15 -21.97 36.45
CA ARG A 46 -9.21 -23.09 36.49
C ARG A 46 -8.67 -23.38 35.10
N ILE A 47 -7.36 -23.31 34.96
CA ILE A 47 -6.66 -23.63 33.71
C ILE A 47 -5.66 -24.77 33.89
N PHE A 48 -5.24 -25.36 32.78
CA PHE A 48 -4.02 -26.16 32.71
C PHE A 48 -3.04 -25.43 31.79
N SER A 49 -1.84 -25.14 32.29
CA SER A 49 -0.75 -24.54 31.51
C SER A 49 0.24 -25.61 31.07
N LYS A 50 0.67 -25.56 29.80
CA LYS A 50 1.86 -26.24 29.29
C LYS A 50 3.01 -25.26 29.07
N GLY A 51 2.75 -23.96 29.22
CA GLY A 51 3.71 -22.89 28.92
C GLY A 51 3.65 -22.39 27.47
N ASP A 52 2.67 -22.83 26.68
CA ASP A 52 2.49 -22.38 25.28
C ASP A 52 1.57 -21.17 25.19
N LEU A 53 0.36 -21.25 25.74
CA LEU A 53 -0.64 -20.21 25.79
C LEU A 53 -0.55 -19.42 27.11
N PHE A 54 -0.70 -20.15 28.24
CA PHE A 54 -0.62 -19.56 29.57
C PHE A 54 0.84 -19.57 30.07
N LYS A 55 1.68 -18.65 29.50
CA LYS A 55 3.12 -18.64 29.79
C LYS A 55 3.45 -18.05 31.14
N ARG A 56 2.85 -16.92 31.50
CA ARG A 56 3.11 -16.17 32.73
C ARG A 56 1.90 -16.07 33.65
N GLY A 57 0.73 -16.41 33.12
CA GLY A 57 -0.55 -16.32 33.81
C GLY A 57 -1.69 -16.16 32.85
N ILE A 58 -2.77 -15.55 33.35
CA ILE A 58 -3.98 -15.27 32.57
C ILE A 58 -4.20 -13.79 32.36
N THR A 59 -4.90 -13.44 31.30
CA THR A 59 -5.47 -12.11 31.09
C THR A 59 -6.98 -12.15 31.29
N ARG A 60 -7.52 -11.08 31.85
CA ARG A 60 -8.97 -10.86 31.92
C ARG A 60 -9.29 -9.48 31.41
N ALA A 61 -10.00 -9.37 30.30
CA ALA A 61 -10.44 -8.10 29.76
C ALA A 61 -11.87 -7.77 30.22
N LEU A 62 -12.08 -6.55 30.66
CA LEU A 62 -13.37 -6.01 31.12
C LEU A 62 -13.73 -4.79 30.26
N PRO A 63 -14.88 -4.77 29.55
CA PRO A 63 -15.24 -3.67 28.65
C PRO A 63 -15.39 -2.33 29.41
N LEU A 64 -14.69 -1.29 28.96
CA LEU A 64 -14.81 0.06 29.54
C LEU A 64 -16.04 0.82 29.07
N ASN A 65 -16.80 0.25 28.16
CA ASN A 65 -18.00 0.87 27.61
C ASN A 65 -19.02 -0.22 27.24
N ARG A 66 -20.30 0.09 27.42
CA ARG A 66 -21.42 -0.69 26.89
C ARG A 66 -22.41 0.20 26.16
N SER A 67 -23.20 -0.31 25.26
CA SER A 67 -24.36 0.37 24.69
C SER A 67 -25.62 0.05 25.49
N ASP A 68 -26.50 1.04 25.68
CA ASP A 68 -27.87 0.82 26.16
C ASP A 68 -28.80 0.51 24.96
N ILE A 69 -30.06 0.28 25.24
CA ILE A 69 -31.10 -0.02 24.23
C ILE A 69 -31.35 1.16 23.25
N TYR A 70 -30.93 2.36 23.58
CA TYR A 70 -31.02 3.54 22.73
C TYR A 70 -29.70 3.84 22.00
N ASP A 71 -28.79 2.86 22.02
CA ASP A 71 -27.44 2.98 21.45
C ASP A 71 -26.59 4.10 22.07
N ASN A 72 -26.93 4.49 23.32
CA ASN A 72 -26.11 5.41 24.08
C ASN A 72 -24.92 4.63 24.67
N ARG A 73 -23.74 5.24 24.58
CA ARG A 73 -22.53 4.67 25.15
C ARG A 73 -22.42 5.01 26.63
N ILE A 74 -22.42 3.99 27.48
CA ILE A 74 -22.22 4.10 28.92
C ILE A 74 -20.78 3.71 29.22
N LYS A 75 -20.06 4.61 29.89
CA LYS A 75 -18.71 4.35 30.36
C LYS A 75 -18.77 3.51 31.63
N MET A 76 -17.95 2.44 31.67
CA MET A 76 -17.83 1.54 32.81
C MET A 76 -16.53 1.81 33.57
N ASP A 77 -16.61 1.79 34.89
CA ASP A 77 -15.44 1.83 35.76
C ASP A 77 -15.35 0.52 36.55
N TYR A 78 -14.13 0.06 36.75
CA TYR A 78 -13.83 -1.16 37.50
C TYR A 78 -12.78 -0.86 38.56
N THR A 79 -13.04 -1.35 39.77
CA THR A 79 -12.07 -1.37 40.86
C THR A 79 -11.65 -2.81 41.10
N VAL A 80 -10.44 -3.16 40.68
CA VAL A 80 -9.89 -4.50 40.90
C VAL A 80 -9.40 -4.60 42.34
N GLY A 81 -9.91 -5.58 43.05
CA GLY A 81 -9.57 -5.88 44.45
C GLY A 81 -8.50 -6.96 44.55
N GLU A 82 -8.78 -7.99 45.35
CA GLU A 82 -7.87 -9.10 45.58
C GLU A 82 -7.78 -10.05 44.38
N VAL A 83 -6.56 -10.47 44.03
CA VAL A 83 -6.29 -11.49 43.02
C VAL A 83 -5.45 -12.59 43.62
N LEU A 84 -5.95 -13.85 43.53
CA LEU A 84 -5.29 -15.02 44.10
C LEU A 84 -4.94 -16.03 42.98
N MET A 85 -3.84 -16.75 43.19
CA MET A 85 -3.46 -17.93 42.41
C MET A 85 -3.21 -19.10 43.38
N ASN A 86 -3.95 -20.18 43.22
CA ASN A 86 -3.93 -21.36 44.11
C ASN A 86 -4.15 -20.98 45.61
N GLY A 87 -5.02 -20.01 45.85
CA GLY A 87 -5.38 -19.53 47.19
C GLY A 87 -4.40 -18.53 47.81
N ASN A 88 -3.32 -18.18 47.13
CA ASN A 88 -2.35 -17.20 47.60
C ASN A 88 -2.41 -15.91 46.79
N PRO A 89 -2.19 -14.74 47.39
CA PRO A 89 -2.10 -13.48 46.65
C PRO A 89 -1.02 -13.55 45.55
N VAL A 90 -1.35 -13.06 44.36
CA VAL A 90 -0.45 -13.02 43.21
C VAL A 90 -0.33 -11.61 42.65
N ASN A 91 0.84 -11.30 42.09
CA ASN A 91 1.05 -10.02 41.41
C ASN A 91 0.11 -9.90 40.21
N PHE A 92 -0.43 -8.71 40.01
CA PHE A 92 -1.18 -8.36 38.82
C PHE A 92 -0.96 -6.87 38.46
N PHE A 93 -1.22 -6.52 37.23
CA PHE A 93 -1.28 -5.13 36.79
C PHE A 93 -2.41 -4.95 35.78
N THR A 94 -2.82 -3.71 35.55
CA THR A 94 -3.92 -3.41 34.65
C THR A 94 -3.46 -2.44 33.55
N GLU A 95 -3.88 -2.69 32.32
CA GLU A 95 -3.65 -1.80 31.17
C GLU A 95 -4.99 -1.54 30.45
N LYS A 96 -5.10 -0.38 29.79
CA LYS A 96 -6.29 -0.07 28.97
C LYS A 96 -5.95 -0.34 27.53
N GLU A 97 -6.58 -1.37 26.94
CA GLU A 97 -6.31 -1.83 25.59
C GLU A 97 -7.61 -2.12 24.84
N GLY A 98 -7.72 -1.66 23.60
CA GLY A 98 -8.85 -1.98 22.72
C GLY A 98 -10.24 -1.67 23.28
N GLY A 99 -10.37 -0.66 24.15
CA GLY A 99 -11.63 -0.34 24.80
C GLY A 99 -11.96 -1.16 26.07
N ASN A 100 -11.00 -1.98 26.54
CA ASN A 100 -11.13 -2.79 27.74
C ASN A 100 -10.13 -2.36 28.82
N LEU A 101 -10.43 -2.64 30.07
CA LEU A 101 -9.48 -2.77 31.15
C LEU A 101 -8.99 -4.21 31.16
N VAL A 102 -7.72 -4.44 30.80
CA VAL A 102 -7.10 -5.77 30.80
C VAL A 102 -6.35 -5.97 32.11
N ILE A 103 -6.72 -7.00 32.85
CA ILE A 103 -6.05 -7.45 34.09
C ILE A 103 -5.05 -8.56 33.69
N TYR A 104 -3.79 -8.32 33.88
CA TYR A 104 -2.70 -9.28 33.68
C TYR A 104 -2.38 -9.91 35.04
N VAL A 105 -2.70 -11.19 35.21
CA VAL A 105 -2.44 -11.93 36.46
C VAL A 105 -1.20 -12.76 36.31
N GLY A 106 -0.17 -12.48 37.13
CA GLY A 106 1.12 -13.14 37.09
C GLY A 106 2.28 -12.12 37.13
N ASP A 107 3.48 -12.57 36.83
CA ASP A 107 4.69 -11.75 36.82
C ASP A 107 5.36 -11.77 35.45
N ARG A 108 5.82 -10.62 34.96
CA ARG A 108 6.45 -10.49 33.63
C ARG A 108 7.72 -11.33 33.48
N ASN A 109 8.38 -11.67 34.58
CA ASN A 109 9.67 -12.36 34.59
C ASN A 109 9.56 -13.85 35.01
N ILE A 110 8.36 -14.31 35.39
CA ILE A 110 8.15 -15.65 35.91
C ILE A 110 7.28 -16.43 34.93
N PHE A 111 7.79 -17.57 34.46
CA PHE A 111 7.02 -18.49 33.64
C PHE A 111 6.33 -19.52 34.54
N LEU A 112 5.11 -19.91 34.15
CA LEU A 112 4.39 -20.98 34.81
C LEU A 112 4.99 -22.32 34.42
N GLU A 113 5.20 -23.18 35.43
CA GLU A 113 5.49 -24.59 35.19
C GLU A 113 4.24 -25.32 34.66
N PRO A 114 4.41 -26.40 33.87
CA PRO A 114 3.26 -27.19 33.44
C PRO A 114 2.44 -27.71 34.63
N GLY A 115 1.13 -27.40 34.65
CA GLY A 115 0.29 -27.77 35.78
C GLY A 115 -1.07 -27.08 35.79
N PHE A 116 -1.88 -27.45 36.78
CA PHE A 116 -3.17 -26.79 37.04
C PHE A 116 -3.00 -25.56 37.92
N TYR A 117 -3.69 -24.49 37.52
CA TYR A 117 -3.73 -23.23 38.26
C TYR A 117 -5.18 -22.82 38.47
N ASN A 118 -5.48 -22.40 39.70
CA ASN A 118 -6.78 -21.84 40.08
C ASN A 118 -6.60 -20.38 40.38
N TYR A 119 -7.24 -19.53 39.58
CA TYR A 119 -7.21 -18.08 39.77
C TYR A 119 -8.52 -17.62 40.40
N GLU A 120 -8.46 -16.66 41.31
CA GLU A 120 -9.60 -15.94 41.84
C GLU A 120 -9.38 -14.45 41.61
N ILE A 121 -10.32 -13.77 40.93
CA ILE A 121 -10.27 -12.33 40.66
C ILE A 121 -11.51 -11.70 41.26
N ARG A 122 -11.33 -10.70 42.12
CA ARG A 122 -12.43 -9.92 42.68
C ARG A 122 -12.38 -8.49 42.17
N TYR A 123 -13.52 -7.98 41.75
CA TYR A 123 -13.64 -6.59 41.32
C TYR A 123 -15.05 -6.05 41.58
N GLU A 124 -15.15 -4.71 41.58
CA GLU A 124 -16.40 -3.97 41.70
C GLU A 124 -16.61 -3.14 40.44
N THR A 125 -17.87 -2.98 40.04
CA THR A 125 -18.26 -2.16 38.90
C THR A 125 -19.62 -1.52 39.12
N ALA A 126 -19.86 -0.40 38.46
CA ALA A 126 -21.15 0.30 38.47
C ALA A 126 -21.67 0.50 37.03
N GLY A 127 -22.95 0.84 36.91
CA GLY A 127 -23.57 1.19 35.64
C GLY A 127 -23.90 -0.01 34.73
N GLN A 128 -23.94 -1.20 35.29
CA GLN A 128 -24.27 -2.44 34.57
C GLN A 128 -25.78 -2.72 34.52
N ILE A 129 -26.56 -2.09 35.42
CA ILE A 129 -28.01 -2.28 35.47
C ILE A 129 -28.68 -1.42 34.40
N GLY A 130 -29.58 -2.01 33.63
CA GLY A 130 -30.50 -1.35 32.73
C GLY A 130 -31.79 -0.95 33.51
N PHE A 131 -32.18 0.33 33.45
CA PHE A 131 -33.37 0.83 34.11
C PHE A 131 -34.49 1.05 33.09
N PHE A 132 -35.38 0.06 32.94
CA PHE A 132 -36.54 0.14 32.04
C PHE A 132 -37.76 0.72 32.70
N GLU A 133 -38.86 0.92 31.99
CA GLU A 133 -40.07 1.54 32.49
C GLU A 133 -40.72 0.68 33.60
N ASP A 134 -40.83 -0.63 33.40
CA ASP A 134 -41.55 -1.55 34.29
C ASP A 134 -40.63 -2.42 35.15
N TYR A 135 -39.34 -2.53 34.85
CA TYR A 135 -38.39 -3.39 35.54
C TYR A 135 -36.96 -2.86 35.46
N ASP A 136 -36.09 -3.40 36.27
CA ASP A 136 -34.66 -3.23 36.18
C ASP A 136 -34.02 -4.54 35.75
N GLU A 137 -32.91 -4.49 34.98
CA GLU A 137 -32.29 -5.69 34.38
C GLU A 137 -30.78 -5.67 34.52
N LEU A 138 -30.22 -6.80 34.93
CA LEU A 138 -28.81 -7.12 34.76
C LEU A 138 -28.63 -8.02 33.53
N SER A 139 -27.90 -7.52 32.53
CA SER A 139 -27.41 -8.33 31.42
C SER A 139 -25.88 -8.46 31.52
N TRP A 140 -25.39 -9.70 31.62
CA TRP A 140 -23.99 -9.95 31.97
C TRP A 140 -23.37 -11.06 31.15
N ASN A 141 -22.25 -10.77 30.47
CA ASN A 141 -21.41 -11.79 29.81
C ASN A 141 -20.50 -12.43 30.87
N VAL A 142 -20.70 -13.73 31.15
CA VAL A 142 -20.03 -14.39 32.27
C VAL A 142 -18.53 -14.60 32.01
N ASN A 143 -18.16 -15.35 30.98
CA ASN A 143 -16.76 -15.67 30.68
C ASN A 143 -16.13 -14.71 29.64
N GLY A 144 -16.95 -14.09 28.80
CA GLY A 144 -16.46 -13.39 27.62
C GLY A 144 -15.89 -14.33 26.54
N VAL A 145 -15.24 -13.76 25.55
CA VAL A 145 -14.70 -14.53 24.41
C VAL A 145 -13.37 -15.17 24.80
N SER A 146 -13.16 -16.45 24.41
CA SER A 146 -11.90 -17.16 24.52
C SER A 146 -11.60 -17.87 23.20
N ASP A 147 -10.33 -17.88 22.78
CA ASP A 147 -9.86 -18.63 21.60
C ASP A 147 -9.74 -20.14 21.86
N LYS A 148 -10.03 -20.58 23.09
CA LYS A 148 -9.99 -21.97 23.52
C LYS A 148 -11.33 -22.45 24.03
N MET A 149 -11.55 -23.74 23.87
CA MET A 149 -12.69 -24.44 24.48
C MET A 149 -12.66 -24.29 25.99
N THR A 150 -13.82 -24.04 26.60
CA THR A 150 -14.00 -24.01 28.06
C THR A 150 -14.89 -25.16 28.47
N ASP A 151 -14.38 -26.07 29.32
CA ASP A 151 -15.14 -27.29 29.68
C ASP A 151 -16.41 -27.00 30.47
N SER A 152 -16.38 -25.99 31.36
CA SER A 152 -17.58 -25.54 32.05
C SER A 152 -17.56 -24.05 32.37
N VAL A 153 -18.66 -23.37 32.10
CA VAL A 153 -18.90 -21.99 32.50
C VAL A 153 -20.18 -21.95 33.34
N SER A 154 -20.09 -21.29 34.49
CA SER A 154 -21.24 -21.16 35.41
C SER A 154 -21.28 -19.79 36.05
N SER A 155 -22.47 -19.34 36.45
CA SER A 155 -22.63 -18.13 37.24
C SER A 155 -23.72 -18.26 38.30
N VAL A 156 -23.62 -17.44 39.31
CA VAL A 156 -24.69 -17.21 40.31
C VAL A 156 -24.89 -15.71 40.44
N VAL A 157 -26.09 -15.24 40.15
CA VAL A 157 -26.52 -13.86 40.34
C VAL A 157 -27.34 -13.73 41.59
N ARG A 158 -26.90 -12.89 42.52
CA ARG A 158 -27.62 -12.55 43.76
C ARG A 158 -28.12 -11.12 43.71
N LEU A 159 -29.41 -10.93 43.90
CA LEU A 159 -30.06 -9.62 43.96
C LEU A 159 -30.27 -9.22 45.45
N PRO A 160 -30.52 -7.93 45.72
CA PRO A 160 -30.93 -7.48 47.03
C PRO A 160 -32.20 -8.25 47.52
N GLU A 161 -32.33 -8.49 48.83
CA GLU A 161 -33.42 -9.28 49.40
C GLU A 161 -34.84 -8.83 49.00
N GLU A 162 -35.05 -7.54 48.76
CA GLU A 162 -36.36 -7.01 48.32
C GLU A 162 -36.60 -7.16 46.80
N ALA A 163 -35.59 -7.50 46.02
CA ALA A 163 -35.72 -7.66 44.59
C ALA A 163 -36.29 -9.08 44.29
N ARG A 164 -37.31 -9.12 43.46
CA ARG A 164 -37.88 -10.36 42.96
C ARG A 164 -37.58 -10.50 41.49
N ILE A 165 -37.11 -11.68 41.06
CA ILE A 165 -36.89 -11.99 39.64
C ILE A 165 -38.27 -12.00 38.96
N ILE A 166 -38.41 -11.19 37.90
CA ILE A 166 -39.57 -11.14 37.01
C ILE A 166 -39.40 -12.11 35.86
N SER A 167 -38.23 -12.08 35.23
CA SER A 167 -37.82 -13.04 34.19
C SER A 167 -36.31 -13.25 34.21
N SER A 168 -35.86 -14.39 33.82
CA SER A 168 -34.44 -14.68 33.74
C SER A 168 -34.17 -15.62 32.58
N HIS A 169 -33.08 -15.33 31.86
CA HIS A 169 -32.65 -16.09 30.68
C HIS A 169 -31.15 -16.30 30.68
N CYS A 170 -30.70 -17.37 30.04
CA CYS A 170 -29.31 -17.53 29.69
C CYS A 170 -29.18 -17.77 28.19
N TYR A 171 -28.14 -17.24 27.60
CA TYR A 171 -27.83 -17.36 26.17
C TYR A 171 -26.41 -17.90 26.00
N THR A 172 -26.23 -18.72 24.95
CA THR A 172 -24.91 -19.24 24.57
C THR A 172 -24.63 -18.97 23.12
N GLY A 173 -23.33 -18.99 22.75
CA GLY A 173 -22.90 -18.82 21.37
C GLY A 173 -22.05 -17.58 21.14
N ARG A 174 -21.82 -17.31 19.88
CA ARG A 174 -21.09 -16.12 19.45
C ARG A 174 -21.91 -14.86 19.71
N MET A 175 -21.25 -13.74 19.72
CA MET A 175 -21.91 -12.45 19.88
C MET A 175 -23.12 -12.28 18.95
N GLY A 176 -24.26 -11.85 19.53
CA GLY A 176 -25.53 -11.72 18.81
C GLY A 176 -26.33 -13.02 18.67
N SER A 177 -25.84 -14.17 19.15
CA SER A 177 -26.61 -15.41 19.22
C SER A 177 -27.74 -15.31 20.24
N THR A 178 -28.88 -15.86 19.91
CA THR A 178 -30.04 -16.03 20.80
C THR A 178 -30.23 -17.48 21.26
N ASP A 179 -29.25 -18.33 21.00
CA ASP A 179 -29.29 -19.73 21.42
C ASP A 179 -29.25 -19.82 22.96
N SER A 180 -30.03 -20.76 23.54
CA SER A 180 -30.13 -21.01 24.98
C SER A 180 -29.68 -22.42 25.36
N GLY A 181 -28.48 -22.79 24.90
CA GLY A 181 -27.87 -24.10 25.18
C GLY A 181 -27.31 -24.25 26.61
N CYS A 182 -27.83 -23.50 27.57
CA CYS A 182 -27.41 -23.49 28.96
C CYS A 182 -28.50 -23.99 29.89
N PHE A 183 -28.07 -24.60 31.00
CA PHE A 183 -28.97 -24.88 32.13
C PHE A 183 -29.10 -23.63 32.99
N SER A 184 -30.31 -23.33 33.44
CA SER A 184 -30.58 -22.23 34.38
C SER A 184 -31.65 -22.60 35.38
N GLU A 185 -31.50 -22.14 36.61
CA GLU A 185 -32.47 -22.36 37.71
C GLU A 185 -32.45 -21.18 38.68
N THR A 186 -33.63 -20.86 39.25
CA THR A 186 -33.71 -19.93 40.38
C THR A 186 -33.70 -20.80 41.66
N LEU A 187 -32.74 -20.54 42.55
CA LEU A 187 -32.56 -21.28 43.79
C LEU A 187 -33.55 -20.83 44.86
N GLU A 188 -33.69 -21.61 45.94
CA GLU A 188 -34.61 -21.29 47.07
C GLU A 188 -34.27 -19.97 47.77
N ASP A 189 -33.02 -19.52 47.74
CA ASP A 189 -32.57 -18.24 48.27
C ASP A 189 -32.85 -17.04 47.34
N GLY A 190 -33.52 -17.30 46.20
CA GLY A 190 -33.83 -16.26 45.20
C GLY A 190 -32.69 -15.93 44.26
N SER A 191 -31.54 -16.60 44.35
CA SER A 191 -30.42 -16.40 43.40
C SER A 191 -30.66 -17.13 42.06
N PHE A 192 -30.13 -16.59 40.98
CA PHE A 192 -30.21 -17.19 39.64
C PHE A 192 -28.89 -17.84 39.26
N LYS A 193 -28.93 -19.15 39.05
CA LYS A 193 -27.76 -19.97 38.69
C LYS A 193 -27.82 -20.40 37.24
N THR A 194 -26.66 -20.36 36.57
CA THR A 194 -26.53 -20.87 35.20
C THR A 194 -25.30 -21.75 35.04
N LEU A 195 -25.37 -22.69 34.07
CA LEU A 195 -24.29 -23.62 33.73
C LEU A 195 -24.35 -23.96 32.25
N VAL A 196 -23.21 -23.96 31.60
CA VAL A 196 -22.99 -24.57 30.29
C VAL A 196 -21.72 -25.39 30.31
N THR A 197 -21.70 -26.51 29.58
CA THR A 197 -20.55 -27.41 29.46
C THR A 197 -20.07 -27.46 28.00
N ASN A 198 -18.76 -27.68 27.81
CA ASN A 198 -18.15 -27.83 26.50
C ASN A 198 -18.39 -26.59 25.59
N LEU A 199 -18.20 -25.39 26.12
CA LEU A 199 -18.38 -24.16 25.37
C LEU A 199 -17.26 -24.02 24.32
N PRO A 200 -17.61 -23.95 23.01
CA PRO A 200 -16.62 -23.82 21.92
C PRO A 200 -15.80 -22.55 21.99
N PRO A 201 -14.66 -22.46 21.25
CA PRO A 201 -13.95 -21.21 21.04
C PRO A 201 -14.86 -20.14 20.45
N ASP A 202 -14.61 -18.88 20.80
CA ASP A 202 -15.36 -17.68 20.39
C ASP A 202 -16.81 -17.62 20.86
N GLU A 203 -17.25 -18.54 21.75
CA GLU A 203 -18.57 -18.54 22.34
C GLU A 203 -18.55 -18.13 23.81
N MET A 204 -19.65 -17.56 24.27
CA MET A 204 -19.81 -17.06 25.63
C MET A 204 -21.15 -17.47 26.25
N LEU A 205 -21.20 -17.49 27.57
CA LEU A 205 -22.44 -17.56 28.37
C LEU A 205 -22.83 -16.14 28.76
N THR A 206 -24.03 -15.72 28.39
CA THR A 206 -24.64 -14.45 28.82
C THR A 206 -25.84 -14.72 29.67
N VAL A 207 -25.99 -14.02 30.78
CA VAL A 207 -27.15 -14.10 31.68
C VAL A 207 -27.91 -12.76 31.64
N SER A 208 -29.23 -12.84 31.60
CA SER A 208 -30.13 -11.70 31.71
C SER A 208 -31.12 -11.97 32.86
N VAL A 209 -31.17 -11.05 33.80
CA VAL A 209 -32.05 -11.17 34.98
C VAL A 209 -32.80 -9.85 35.15
N ALA A 210 -34.09 -9.89 34.81
CA ALA A 210 -35.02 -8.79 35.07
C ALA A 210 -35.66 -8.93 36.44
N PHE A 211 -35.72 -7.85 37.20
CA PHE A 211 -36.21 -7.88 38.56
C PHE A 211 -37.04 -6.61 38.87
N THR A 212 -37.71 -6.61 40.06
CA THR A 212 -38.63 -5.55 40.49
C THR A 212 -37.95 -4.20 40.47
N LYS A 213 -38.62 -3.22 39.81
CA LYS A 213 -38.14 -1.87 39.60
C LYS A 213 -37.99 -1.13 40.92
N GLY A 214 -36.96 -0.26 41.00
CA GLY A 214 -36.74 0.71 42.06
C GLY A 214 -36.13 0.14 43.33
N VAL A 215 -35.80 -1.15 43.38
CA VAL A 215 -35.05 -1.75 44.49
C VAL A 215 -33.59 -1.34 44.44
N VAL A 216 -33.03 -1.28 43.22
CA VAL A 216 -31.67 -0.84 42.99
C VAL A 216 -31.67 0.65 42.62
N LYS A 217 -30.85 1.42 43.31
CA LYS A 217 -30.69 2.86 43.04
C LYS A 217 -29.58 3.07 42.03
N GLN A 218 -29.80 3.98 41.10
CA GLN A 218 -28.74 4.43 40.23
C GLN A 218 -27.66 5.15 41.09
N PRO A 219 -26.37 4.74 41.00
CA PRO A 219 -25.30 5.38 41.79
C PRO A 219 -25.27 6.89 41.59
N ALA A 220 -25.11 7.64 42.67
CA ALA A 220 -25.01 9.10 42.63
C ALA A 220 -23.77 9.50 41.80
N GLY A 221 -23.98 10.38 40.83
CA GLY A 221 -22.93 10.83 39.90
C GLY A 221 -22.69 9.90 38.70
N PHE A 222 -23.38 8.78 38.66
CA PHE A 222 -23.43 7.91 37.47
C PHE A 222 -24.66 8.28 36.63
N GLU A 223 -24.60 9.46 36.01
CA GLU A 223 -25.52 9.72 34.91
C GLU A 223 -24.94 9.10 33.65
N PRO A 224 -25.71 8.23 32.93
CA PRO A 224 -25.27 7.76 31.66
C PRO A 224 -24.98 9.00 30.81
N LYS A 225 -23.70 9.19 30.47
CA LYS A 225 -23.30 10.28 29.59
C LYS A 225 -23.89 9.97 28.22
N VAL A 226 -25.10 10.49 27.99
CA VAL A 226 -25.71 10.48 26.67
C VAL A 226 -24.72 11.15 25.75
N LEU A 227 -24.10 10.36 24.85
CA LEU A 227 -23.16 10.89 23.87
C LEU A 227 -23.89 11.96 23.06
N SER A 228 -23.35 13.18 23.07
CA SER A 228 -23.86 14.23 22.21
C SER A 228 -23.80 13.79 20.76
N TRP A 229 -24.62 14.41 19.89
CA TRP A 229 -24.53 14.19 18.44
C TRP A 229 -23.08 14.31 17.92
N PHE A 230 -22.30 15.21 18.53
CA PHE A 230 -20.92 15.45 18.18
C PHE A 230 -19.99 14.26 18.57
N ASP A 231 -20.25 13.62 19.70
CA ASP A 231 -19.48 12.43 20.10
C ASP A 231 -19.74 11.25 19.15
N LYS A 232 -20.96 11.12 18.62
CA LYS A 232 -21.35 10.08 17.65
C LYS A 232 -20.83 10.37 16.24
N ASN A 233 -20.83 11.64 15.79
CA ASN A 233 -20.57 12.02 14.41
C ASN A 233 -19.34 12.92 14.22
N GLY A 234 -18.62 13.24 15.30
CA GLY A 234 -17.52 14.22 15.29
C GLY A 234 -16.44 13.90 14.26
N LEU A 235 -16.08 12.63 14.11
CA LEU A 235 -15.08 12.21 13.11
C LEU A 235 -15.58 12.42 11.69
N ALA A 236 -16.84 12.09 11.40
CA ALA A 236 -17.43 12.31 10.08
C ALA A 236 -17.49 13.80 9.74
N PHE A 237 -17.86 14.63 10.74
CA PHE A 237 -17.90 16.09 10.59
C PHE A 237 -16.50 16.69 10.35
N ILE A 238 -15.49 16.28 11.12
CA ILE A 238 -14.09 16.70 10.93
C ILE A 238 -13.58 16.25 9.56
N SER A 239 -13.88 15.02 9.16
CA SER A 239 -13.52 14.49 7.85
C SER A 239 -14.14 15.29 6.71
N ALA A 240 -15.43 15.67 6.83
CA ALA A 240 -16.12 16.48 5.84
C ALA A 240 -15.50 17.88 5.72
N ILE A 241 -15.16 18.52 6.84
CA ILE A 241 -14.45 19.82 6.84
C ILE A 241 -13.09 19.67 6.15
N PHE A 242 -12.37 18.60 6.46
CA PHE A 242 -11.05 18.35 5.90
C PHE A 242 -11.08 18.18 4.38
N VAL A 243 -12.03 17.38 3.88
CA VAL A 243 -12.29 17.22 2.43
C VAL A 243 -12.65 18.55 1.79
N LEU A 244 -13.51 19.34 2.44
CA LEU A 244 -13.91 20.67 1.94
C LEU A 244 -12.70 21.60 1.82
N LEU A 245 -11.90 21.73 2.87
CA LEU A 245 -10.73 22.61 2.88
C LEU A 245 -9.70 22.22 1.82
N LEU A 246 -9.42 20.92 1.66
CA LEU A 246 -8.55 20.43 0.59
C LEU A 246 -9.13 20.69 -0.79
N SER A 247 -10.43 20.49 -0.99
CA SER A 247 -11.10 20.75 -2.27
C SER A 247 -11.01 22.23 -2.64
N VAL A 248 -11.20 23.14 -1.67
CA VAL A 248 -11.02 24.58 -1.88
C VAL A 248 -9.56 24.90 -2.24
N TYR A 249 -8.60 24.33 -1.51
CA TYR A 249 -7.18 24.51 -1.81
C TYR A 249 -6.84 24.03 -3.25
N TYR A 250 -7.30 22.83 -3.63
CA TYR A 250 -7.10 22.28 -4.97
C TYR A 250 -7.71 23.18 -6.06
N ARG A 251 -8.92 23.64 -5.83
CA ARG A 251 -9.60 24.55 -6.78
C ARG A 251 -8.86 25.87 -6.96
N VAL A 252 -8.45 26.52 -5.86
CA VAL A 252 -7.77 27.82 -5.90
C VAL A 252 -6.39 27.70 -6.55
N THR A 253 -5.61 26.68 -6.15
CA THR A 253 -4.26 26.47 -6.73
C THR A 253 -4.33 26.07 -8.19
N TRP A 254 -5.30 25.21 -8.58
CA TRP A 254 -5.51 24.85 -9.97
C TRP A 254 -5.89 26.07 -10.82
N GLN A 255 -6.82 26.90 -10.39
CA GLN A 255 -7.22 28.10 -11.14
C GLN A 255 -6.05 29.07 -11.37
N ARG A 256 -5.14 29.21 -10.41
CA ARG A 256 -4.02 30.15 -10.51
C ARG A 256 -2.81 29.58 -11.24
N TYR A 257 -2.55 28.29 -11.10
CA TYR A 257 -1.27 27.68 -11.52
C TYR A 257 -1.42 26.44 -12.40
N GLY A 258 -2.59 25.83 -12.49
CA GLY A 258 -2.83 24.60 -13.22
C GLY A 258 -3.59 24.77 -14.55
N VAL A 259 -4.08 25.98 -14.86
CA VAL A 259 -4.77 26.22 -16.12
C VAL A 259 -3.77 26.32 -17.26
N ASP A 260 -3.94 25.48 -18.28
CA ASP A 260 -3.06 25.44 -19.44
C ASP A 260 -3.07 26.77 -20.21
N PRO A 261 -1.92 27.28 -20.62
CA PRO A 261 -1.86 28.42 -21.52
C PRO A 261 -2.36 28.02 -22.92
N PRO A 262 -2.79 29.00 -23.74
CA PRO A 262 -3.20 28.72 -25.12
C PRO A 262 -2.03 28.09 -25.87
N LYS A 263 -2.32 26.97 -26.57
CA LYS A 263 -1.29 26.27 -27.38
C LYS A 263 -0.93 27.16 -28.58
N PRO A 264 0.37 27.43 -28.82
CA PRO A 264 0.82 28.09 -30.03
C PRO A 264 0.39 27.28 -31.27
N VAL A 265 0.09 27.97 -32.35
CA VAL A 265 -0.24 27.30 -33.61
C VAL A 265 1.03 26.70 -34.20
N ALA A 266 1.00 25.40 -34.52
CA ALA A 266 2.12 24.78 -35.21
C ALA A 266 2.15 25.24 -36.67
N ILE A 267 3.28 25.82 -37.07
CA ILE A 267 3.57 26.26 -38.43
C ILE A 267 4.60 25.29 -39.02
N PRO A 268 4.43 24.80 -40.26
CA PRO A 268 5.39 23.90 -40.88
C PRO A 268 6.82 24.42 -40.82
N GLN A 269 7.75 23.58 -40.40
CA GLN A 269 9.21 23.87 -40.29
C GLN A 269 9.97 22.94 -41.22
N PHE A 270 10.87 23.50 -42.04
CA PHE A 270 11.66 22.74 -43.01
C PHE A 270 13.13 22.54 -42.58
N SER A 271 13.43 22.97 -41.38
CA SER A 271 14.74 22.87 -40.75
C SER A 271 14.55 22.55 -39.26
N PRO A 272 15.59 22.03 -38.60
CA PRO A 272 15.54 21.78 -37.16
C PRO A 272 15.17 23.03 -36.38
N PRO A 273 14.24 22.93 -35.40
CA PRO A 273 13.79 24.10 -34.63
C PRO A 273 14.93 24.65 -33.74
N ASP A 274 15.10 25.97 -33.76
CA ASP A 274 16.01 26.73 -32.89
C ASP A 274 17.47 26.24 -32.86
N GLY A 275 17.92 25.53 -33.91
CA GLY A 275 19.27 24.94 -33.97
C GLY A 275 19.51 23.80 -32.97
N LEU A 276 18.44 23.22 -32.43
CA LEU A 276 18.52 22.10 -31.50
C LEU A 276 19.10 20.83 -32.15
N SER A 277 19.82 20.05 -31.36
CA SER A 277 20.28 18.72 -31.79
C SER A 277 19.08 17.73 -31.93
N PRO A 278 19.25 16.65 -32.71
CA PRO A 278 18.20 15.62 -32.81
C PRO A 278 17.77 15.08 -31.44
N ALA A 279 18.71 14.80 -30.56
CA ALA A 279 18.42 14.31 -29.22
C ALA A 279 17.65 15.32 -28.36
N ALA A 280 17.98 16.61 -28.48
CA ALA A 280 17.25 17.67 -27.82
C ALA A 280 15.79 17.75 -28.30
N VAL A 281 15.57 17.64 -29.62
CA VAL A 281 14.24 17.59 -30.22
C VAL A 281 13.46 16.38 -29.74
N GLY A 282 14.06 15.19 -29.76
CA GLY A 282 13.43 13.97 -29.29
C GLY A 282 13.09 14.02 -27.80
N MET A 283 14.01 14.49 -26.95
CA MET A 283 13.79 14.62 -25.52
C MET A 283 12.70 15.65 -25.18
N LEU A 284 12.65 16.79 -25.86
CA LEU A 284 11.61 17.80 -25.68
C LEU A 284 10.23 17.31 -26.16
N HIS A 285 10.22 16.51 -27.23
CA HIS A 285 8.98 15.91 -27.75
C HIS A 285 8.42 14.85 -26.81
N LYS A 286 9.25 13.84 -26.46
CA LYS A 286 8.86 12.70 -25.59
C LYS A 286 8.68 13.13 -24.12
N GLY A 287 9.43 14.10 -23.64
CA GLY A 287 9.42 14.59 -22.26
C GLY A 287 10.32 13.80 -21.31
N TYR A 288 11.07 12.83 -21.81
CA TYR A 288 12.02 12.00 -21.05
C TYR A 288 13.12 11.48 -21.95
N PHE A 289 14.21 11.01 -21.34
CA PHE A 289 15.34 10.43 -22.04
C PHE A 289 15.04 8.97 -22.47
N MET A 290 15.43 8.63 -23.70
CA MET A 290 15.43 7.27 -24.24
C MET A 290 16.79 6.98 -24.92
N ASP A 291 17.19 5.72 -24.97
CA ASP A 291 18.51 5.31 -25.50
C ASP A 291 18.64 5.54 -27.03
N ASP A 292 17.53 5.55 -27.77
CA ASP A 292 17.47 5.87 -29.21
C ASP A 292 17.94 7.29 -29.54
N LEU A 293 17.86 8.21 -28.56
CA LEU A 293 18.39 9.58 -28.70
C LEU A 293 19.92 9.60 -28.88
N ILE A 294 20.63 8.60 -28.34
CA ILE A 294 22.06 8.45 -28.56
C ILE A 294 22.32 8.05 -30.00
N THR A 295 21.54 7.11 -30.54
CA THR A 295 21.62 6.68 -31.94
C THR A 295 21.37 7.86 -32.88
N SER A 296 20.37 8.68 -32.61
CA SER A 296 20.09 9.88 -33.41
C SER A 296 21.27 10.86 -33.42
N SER A 297 21.95 11.03 -32.28
CA SER A 297 23.16 11.86 -32.21
C SER A 297 24.37 11.27 -32.94
N ILE A 298 24.57 9.94 -32.88
CA ILE A 298 25.63 9.25 -33.61
C ILE A 298 25.42 9.41 -35.11
N VAL A 299 24.19 9.23 -35.60
CA VAL A 299 23.84 9.44 -37.01
C VAL A 299 24.06 10.90 -37.41
N ASN A 300 23.67 11.87 -36.55
CA ASN A 300 23.92 13.30 -36.82
C ASN A 300 25.40 13.65 -36.90
N LEU A 301 26.22 13.09 -36.01
CA LEU A 301 27.67 13.26 -36.04
C LEU A 301 28.29 12.65 -37.31
N SER A 302 27.71 11.51 -37.77
CA SER A 302 28.17 10.88 -39.00
C SER A 302 27.81 11.69 -40.24
N VAL A 303 26.59 12.18 -40.33
CA VAL A 303 26.15 13.08 -41.41
C VAL A 303 27.01 14.35 -41.46
N LYS A 304 27.40 14.91 -40.29
CA LYS A 304 28.31 16.07 -40.18
C LYS A 304 29.78 15.70 -40.42
N GLY A 305 30.11 14.46 -40.67
CA GLY A 305 31.46 13.96 -40.97
C GLY A 305 32.41 13.94 -39.78
N PHE A 306 31.88 13.80 -38.54
CA PHE A 306 32.69 13.60 -37.34
C PHE A 306 32.93 12.10 -37.06
N LEU A 307 32.04 11.23 -37.53
CA LEU A 307 32.11 9.80 -37.38
C LEU A 307 31.86 9.11 -38.71
N THR A 308 32.33 7.83 -38.84
CA THR A 308 31.87 6.89 -39.85
C THR A 308 31.32 5.67 -39.13
N ILE A 309 30.27 5.05 -39.69
CA ILE A 309 29.61 3.88 -39.17
C ILE A 309 29.84 2.73 -40.18
N GLU A 310 30.46 1.64 -39.74
CA GLU A 310 30.62 0.41 -40.52
C GLU A 310 29.82 -0.71 -39.85
N GLU A 311 28.89 -1.34 -40.61
CA GLU A 311 28.16 -2.52 -40.18
C GLU A 311 28.90 -3.78 -40.67
N ILE A 312 29.30 -4.61 -39.72
CA ILE A 312 30.03 -5.86 -39.97
C ILE A 312 29.11 -7.04 -39.61
N ILE A 313 28.89 -7.95 -40.54
CA ILE A 313 28.13 -9.17 -40.28
C ILE A 313 29.10 -10.28 -39.87
N GLU A 314 29.13 -10.59 -38.57
CA GLU A 314 29.92 -11.71 -38.04
C GLU A 314 29.14 -13.02 -38.07
N LYS A 315 29.72 -14.08 -38.66
CA LYS A 315 29.15 -15.43 -38.62
C LYS A 315 29.64 -16.12 -37.36
N LYS A 316 28.72 -16.46 -36.43
CA LYS A 316 29.01 -17.15 -35.17
C LYS A 316 28.34 -18.54 -35.11
N GLY A 317 28.86 -19.40 -34.24
CA GLY A 317 28.34 -20.74 -33.97
C GLY A 317 28.89 -21.83 -34.88
N LEU A 318 28.59 -23.11 -34.56
CA LEU A 318 29.00 -24.26 -35.35
C LEU A 318 28.37 -24.13 -36.76
N PHE A 319 29.19 -24.10 -37.79
CA PHE A 319 28.80 -23.89 -39.21
C PHE A 319 28.36 -22.47 -39.62
N GLY A 320 28.58 -21.42 -38.79
CA GLY A 320 28.26 -20.04 -39.18
C GLY A 320 26.76 -19.73 -39.36
N ILE A 321 25.89 -20.49 -38.70
CA ILE A 321 24.41 -20.38 -38.83
C ILE A 321 23.89 -19.10 -38.22
N ARG A 322 24.50 -18.60 -37.12
CA ARG A 322 24.12 -17.36 -36.47
C ARG A 322 24.88 -16.19 -37.06
N LYS A 323 24.14 -15.18 -37.52
CA LYS A 323 24.69 -13.92 -38.01
C LYS A 323 24.43 -12.85 -36.95
N ASP A 324 25.49 -12.32 -36.35
CA ASP A 324 25.39 -11.18 -35.44
C ASP A 324 25.85 -9.93 -36.20
N ARG A 325 25.11 -8.82 -36.00
CA ARG A 325 25.49 -7.50 -36.55
C ARG A 325 26.34 -6.78 -35.52
N VAL A 326 27.47 -6.31 -35.96
CA VAL A 326 28.46 -5.59 -35.16
C VAL A 326 28.70 -4.24 -35.81
N PHE A 327 28.82 -3.18 -35.06
CA PHE A 327 29.13 -1.87 -35.59
C PHE A 327 30.54 -1.45 -35.18
N SER A 328 31.26 -0.85 -36.13
CA SER A 328 32.52 -0.17 -35.90
C SER A 328 32.30 1.34 -36.11
N LEU A 329 32.55 2.11 -35.08
CA LEU A 329 32.46 3.57 -35.12
C LEU A 329 33.87 4.12 -35.15
N THR A 330 34.19 4.95 -36.16
CA THR A 330 35.51 5.56 -36.29
C THR A 330 35.40 7.07 -36.21
N ARG A 331 36.19 7.70 -35.36
CA ARG A 331 36.27 9.14 -35.23
C ARG A 331 37.08 9.75 -36.40
N MET A 332 36.52 10.78 -37.05
CA MET A 332 37.10 11.45 -38.21
C MET A 332 37.64 12.85 -37.92
N LYS A 333 37.10 13.52 -36.88
CA LYS A 333 37.49 14.90 -36.50
C LYS A 333 37.66 15.00 -34.99
N ASN A 334 38.66 15.81 -34.58
CA ASN A 334 38.98 16.01 -33.16
C ASN A 334 38.50 17.38 -32.61
N ASP A 335 38.14 18.33 -33.48
CA ASP A 335 37.58 19.62 -33.04
C ASP A 335 36.05 19.54 -32.94
N TYR A 336 35.57 19.39 -31.73
CA TYR A 336 34.14 19.32 -31.40
C TYR A 336 33.64 20.54 -30.60
N SER A 337 34.42 21.64 -30.60
CA SER A 337 34.10 22.86 -29.83
C SER A 337 32.78 23.53 -30.21
N LYS A 338 32.31 23.32 -31.44
CA LYS A 338 31.06 23.88 -31.98
C LYS A 338 29.87 22.94 -31.90
N LEU A 339 30.06 21.73 -31.38
CA LEU A 339 28.98 20.76 -31.24
C LEU A 339 28.13 21.05 -30.00
N PRO A 340 26.84 20.65 -30.01
CA PRO A 340 26.03 20.54 -28.80
C PRO A 340 26.73 19.77 -27.70
N ALA A 341 26.52 20.15 -26.43
CA ALA A 341 27.29 19.61 -25.33
C ALA A 341 27.12 18.07 -25.17
N GLU A 342 25.94 17.51 -25.48
CA GLU A 342 25.68 16.08 -25.48
C GLU A 342 26.40 15.35 -26.64
N GLU A 343 26.47 15.93 -27.82
CA GLU A 343 27.20 15.37 -28.96
C GLU A 343 28.70 15.38 -28.71
N ALA A 344 29.21 16.45 -28.07
CA ALA A 344 30.62 16.55 -27.68
C ALA A 344 31.00 15.45 -26.66
N VAL A 345 30.07 15.02 -25.77
CA VAL A 345 30.29 13.91 -24.84
C VAL A 345 30.54 12.61 -25.58
N ILE A 346 29.80 12.34 -26.67
CA ILE A 346 30.00 11.12 -27.46
C ILE A 346 31.44 11.07 -28.00
N LEU A 347 31.92 12.15 -28.61
CA LEU A 347 33.28 12.17 -29.20
C LEU A 347 34.37 12.12 -28.14
N ARG A 348 34.14 12.71 -26.96
CA ARG A 348 35.13 12.78 -25.89
C ARG A 348 35.23 11.44 -25.12
N ASP A 349 34.08 10.88 -24.74
CA ASP A 349 34.05 9.77 -23.79
C ASP A 349 34.06 8.39 -24.49
N LEU A 350 33.37 8.26 -25.65
CA LEU A 350 33.37 7.02 -26.40
C LEU A 350 34.73 6.70 -27.02
N PHE A 351 35.44 7.76 -27.47
CA PHE A 351 36.76 7.65 -28.12
C PHE A 351 37.89 8.08 -27.18
N TYR A 352 37.73 7.85 -25.88
CA TYR A 352 38.75 8.18 -24.88
C TYR A 352 40.01 7.31 -25.05
N SER A 353 39.82 6.03 -25.31
CA SER A 353 40.90 5.04 -25.38
C SER A 353 41.39 4.80 -26.81
N ASP A 354 40.54 4.87 -27.84
CA ASP A 354 40.86 4.55 -29.24
C ASP A 354 39.96 5.38 -30.18
N ASP A 355 40.46 5.68 -31.38
CA ASP A 355 39.71 6.35 -32.45
C ASP A 355 38.71 5.43 -33.17
N ASN A 356 38.78 4.10 -32.94
CA ASN A 356 37.86 3.12 -33.47
C ASN A 356 37.27 2.27 -32.34
N ILE A 357 35.96 2.27 -32.23
CA ILE A 357 35.25 1.51 -31.22
C ILE A 357 34.35 0.48 -31.88
N LYS A 358 34.52 -0.78 -31.47
CA LYS A 358 33.69 -1.89 -31.92
C LYS A 358 32.56 -2.16 -30.93
N LEU A 359 31.32 -2.11 -31.41
CA LEU A 359 30.11 -2.41 -30.67
C LEU A 359 29.64 -3.82 -31.05
N ASP A 360 29.98 -4.81 -30.22
CA ASP A 360 29.67 -6.23 -30.45
C ASP A 360 28.69 -6.82 -29.41
N GLY A 361 28.05 -5.96 -28.63
CA GLY A 361 27.12 -6.32 -27.56
C GLY A 361 27.80 -6.85 -26.29
N LYS A 362 29.13 -6.84 -26.21
CA LYS A 362 29.86 -7.12 -24.98
C LYS A 362 30.07 -5.84 -24.18
N TYR A 363 30.08 -5.95 -22.84
CA TYR A 363 30.31 -4.81 -21.98
C TYR A 363 31.61 -4.08 -22.35
N ASN A 364 31.48 -2.79 -22.56
CA ASN A 364 32.57 -1.86 -22.77
C ASN A 364 32.39 -0.67 -21.82
N LYS A 365 33.42 -0.39 -21.02
CA LYS A 365 33.36 0.67 -20.00
C LYS A 365 33.20 2.05 -20.64
N ASP A 366 33.91 2.34 -21.74
CA ASP A 366 33.84 3.66 -22.40
C ASP A 366 32.44 3.90 -22.95
N VAL A 367 31.77 2.88 -23.48
CA VAL A 367 30.34 2.95 -23.89
C VAL A 367 29.44 3.23 -22.70
N SER A 368 29.64 2.52 -21.56
CA SER A 368 28.84 2.72 -20.36
C SER A 368 29.01 4.12 -19.78
N ASP A 369 30.24 4.58 -19.65
CA ASP A 369 30.56 5.90 -19.10
C ASP A 369 30.03 7.02 -20.02
N MET A 370 30.21 6.88 -21.34
CA MET A 370 29.67 7.79 -22.33
C MET A 370 28.14 7.88 -22.21
N MET A 371 27.41 6.76 -22.20
CA MET A 371 25.94 6.77 -22.11
C MET A 371 25.46 7.49 -20.84
N GLN A 372 26.11 7.25 -19.70
CA GLN A 372 25.77 7.93 -18.45
C GLN A 372 26.03 9.44 -18.50
N ASN A 373 27.18 9.85 -19.03
CA ASN A 373 27.56 11.26 -19.14
C ASN A 373 26.70 11.99 -20.18
N TYR A 374 26.38 11.33 -21.29
CA TYR A 374 25.46 11.83 -22.31
C TYR A 374 24.07 12.11 -21.71
N ARG A 375 23.49 11.12 -21.01
CA ARG A 375 22.22 11.28 -20.31
C ARG A 375 22.25 12.41 -19.28
N LYS A 376 23.35 12.55 -18.52
CA LYS A 376 23.53 13.65 -17.57
C LYS A 376 23.59 15.00 -18.29
N SER A 377 24.32 15.09 -19.41
CA SER A 377 24.45 16.32 -20.20
C SER A 377 23.12 16.77 -20.76
N LEU A 378 22.38 15.89 -21.41
CA LEU A 378 21.08 16.16 -22.01
C LEU A 378 20.03 16.54 -20.93
N ASN A 379 19.99 15.79 -19.82
CA ASN A 379 19.11 16.13 -18.69
C ASN A 379 19.44 17.50 -18.09
N LYS A 380 20.71 17.84 -17.91
CA LYS A 380 21.11 19.14 -17.36
C LYS A 380 20.62 20.30 -18.23
N GLN A 381 20.59 20.12 -19.54
CA GLN A 381 20.16 21.17 -20.47
C GLN A 381 18.64 21.29 -20.56
N PHE A 382 17.91 20.17 -20.69
CA PHE A 382 16.51 20.20 -21.11
C PHE A 382 15.52 19.80 -20.01
N LYS A 383 15.95 19.08 -18.95
CA LYS A 383 15.07 18.75 -17.83
C LYS A 383 14.44 19.97 -17.17
N PRO A 384 15.13 21.12 -16.96
CA PRO A 384 14.49 22.32 -16.40
C PRO A 384 13.36 22.87 -17.28
N VAL A 385 13.41 22.67 -18.61
CA VAL A 385 12.34 23.05 -19.54
C VAL A 385 11.20 22.05 -19.50
N ILE A 386 11.52 20.75 -19.41
CA ILE A 386 10.53 19.68 -19.35
C ILE A 386 9.74 19.75 -18.04
N ASP A 387 10.43 20.00 -16.92
CA ASP A 387 9.86 20.09 -15.58
C ASP A 387 9.19 21.45 -15.30
N GLU A 388 9.32 22.40 -16.23
CA GLU A 388 8.67 23.71 -16.12
C GLU A 388 7.14 23.52 -16.04
N GLY A 389 6.54 24.03 -14.94
CA GLY A 389 5.10 23.93 -14.72
C GLY A 389 4.61 22.64 -14.08
N GLN A 390 5.48 21.73 -13.65
CA GLN A 390 5.06 20.54 -12.86
C GLN A 390 4.47 20.92 -11.50
N ASN A 391 4.72 22.14 -11.02
CA ASN A 391 4.09 22.71 -9.83
C ASN A 391 4.24 21.86 -8.55
N ILE A 392 5.32 21.07 -8.41
CA ILE A 392 5.59 20.12 -7.32
C ILE A 392 5.45 20.76 -5.93
N LYS A 393 5.78 22.05 -5.79
CA LYS A 393 5.66 22.79 -4.53
C LYS A 393 4.25 22.79 -3.93
N PHE A 394 3.22 22.67 -4.77
CA PHE A 394 1.83 22.68 -4.31
C PHE A 394 1.37 21.32 -3.76
N HIS A 395 2.17 20.25 -3.88
CA HIS A 395 1.90 18.96 -3.26
C HIS A 395 2.27 18.91 -1.78
N VAL A 396 3.10 19.86 -1.29
CA VAL A 396 3.58 19.88 0.10
C VAL A 396 2.41 20.06 1.08
N ILE A 397 1.51 21.02 0.82
CA ILE A 397 0.36 21.30 1.70
C ILE A 397 -0.60 20.11 1.82
N PRO A 398 -1.03 19.44 0.74
CA PRO A 398 -1.82 18.20 0.83
C PRO A 398 -1.16 17.11 1.68
N TRP A 399 0.13 16.88 1.52
CA TRP A 399 0.85 15.88 2.32
C TRP A 399 0.90 16.24 3.80
N LEU A 400 1.19 17.50 4.14
CA LEU A 400 1.13 17.98 5.53
C LEU A 400 -0.28 17.85 6.12
N ALA A 401 -1.29 18.14 5.31
CA ALA A 401 -2.67 18.01 5.70
C ALA A 401 -3.06 16.54 5.99
N VAL A 402 -2.63 15.59 5.15
CA VAL A 402 -2.86 14.15 5.38
C VAL A 402 -2.17 13.70 6.67
N ILE A 403 -0.94 14.13 6.92
CA ILE A 403 -0.22 13.81 8.17
C ILE A 403 -1.00 14.35 9.38
N LEU A 404 -1.47 15.60 9.32
CA LEU A 404 -2.29 16.18 10.38
C LEU A 404 -3.58 15.38 10.60
N TYR A 405 -4.24 14.95 9.52
CA TYR A 405 -5.45 14.13 9.61
C TYR A 405 -5.17 12.79 10.28
N ILE A 406 -4.05 12.13 9.97
CA ILE A 406 -3.62 10.88 10.62
C ILE A 406 -3.38 11.09 12.12
N ILE A 407 -2.75 12.21 12.51
CA ILE A 407 -2.53 12.55 13.92
C ILE A 407 -3.86 12.73 14.66
N ILE A 408 -4.81 13.42 14.04
CA ILE A 408 -6.17 13.60 14.59
C ILE A 408 -6.87 12.25 14.74
N LEU A 409 -6.80 11.38 13.73
CA LEU A 409 -7.34 10.01 13.79
C LEU A 409 -6.73 9.22 14.96
N PHE A 410 -5.41 9.24 15.08
CA PHE A 410 -4.71 8.55 16.16
C PHE A 410 -5.14 9.06 17.54
N TYR A 411 -5.32 10.38 17.69
CA TYR A 411 -5.86 10.97 18.91
C TYR A 411 -7.27 10.44 19.24
N PHE A 412 -8.16 10.37 18.25
CA PHE A 412 -9.51 9.83 18.45
C PHE A 412 -9.51 8.35 18.81
N ILE A 413 -8.65 7.55 18.15
CA ILE A 413 -8.49 6.11 18.44
C ILE A 413 -7.99 5.92 19.88
N ASN A 414 -6.93 6.63 20.27
CA ASN A 414 -6.28 6.43 21.57
C ASN A 414 -7.15 6.88 22.76
N ASN A 415 -8.07 7.83 22.54
CA ASN A 415 -9.00 8.29 23.58
C ASN A 415 -10.35 7.55 23.57
N ASN A 416 -10.46 6.43 22.86
CA ASN A 416 -11.70 5.65 22.71
C ASN A 416 -12.92 6.49 22.28
N LEU A 417 -12.68 7.56 21.53
CA LEU A 417 -13.71 8.43 20.99
C LEU A 417 -14.30 7.91 19.68
N LEU A 418 -13.72 6.81 19.13
CA LEU A 418 -14.25 6.11 17.98
C LEU A 418 -15.23 5.02 18.45
N LEU A 419 -16.51 5.24 18.25
CA LEU A 419 -17.51 4.18 18.18
C LEU A 419 -17.23 3.39 16.89
N PHE A 420 -16.71 2.18 17.02
CA PHE A 420 -16.13 1.42 15.92
C PHE A 420 -17.13 1.15 14.78
N GLU A 421 -18.42 1.03 15.07
CA GLU A 421 -19.44 0.72 14.05
C GLU A 421 -19.87 1.95 13.23
N VAL A 422 -20.08 3.10 13.83
CA VAL A 422 -20.62 4.28 13.14
C VAL A 422 -19.53 5.08 12.43
N ASN A 423 -18.31 5.14 12.98
CA ASN A 423 -17.22 5.93 12.41
C ASN A 423 -16.32 5.16 11.41
N SER A 424 -16.37 3.83 11.39
CA SER A 424 -15.63 3.04 10.39
C SER A 424 -16.10 3.37 8.98
N TYR A 425 -17.40 3.54 8.74
CA TYR A 425 -17.94 3.94 7.44
C TYR A 425 -17.41 5.30 6.98
N ALA A 426 -17.26 6.26 7.89
CA ALA A 426 -16.68 7.56 7.56
C ALA A 426 -15.23 7.43 7.03
N LEU A 427 -14.43 6.55 7.61
CA LEU A 427 -13.05 6.28 7.16
C LEU A 427 -13.01 5.56 5.81
N PHE A 428 -13.85 4.53 5.64
CA PHE A 428 -13.95 3.78 4.38
C PHE A 428 -14.36 4.67 3.21
N ILE A 429 -15.11 5.73 3.45
CA ILE A 429 -15.50 6.71 2.42
C ILE A 429 -14.44 7.81 2.27
N THR A 430 -13.94 8.36 3.38
CA THR A 430 -13.07 9.54 3.34
C THR A 430 -11.69 9.25 2.76
N ILE A 431 -11.07 8.11 3.11
CA ILE A 431 -9.73 7.76 2.62
C ILE A 431 -9.70 7.58 1.10
N PRO A 432 -10.58 6.76 0.47
CA PRO A 432 -10.63 6.66 -0.99
C PRO A 432 -10.97 8.00 -1.67
N LEU A 433 -11.88 8.78 -1.09
CA LEU A 433 -12.25 10.09 -1.63
C LEU A 433 -11.07 11.05 -1.65
N LEU A 434 -10.30 11.14 -0.56
CA LEU A 434 -9.08 11.96 -0.50
C LEU A 434 -8.04 11.50 -1.52
N ALA A 435 -7.86 10.18 -1.68
CA ALA A 435 -6.95 9.62 -2.66
C ALA A 435 -7.37 9.98 -4.09
N ILE A 436 -8.65 9.83 -4.42
CA ILE A 436 -9.19 10.18 -5.74
C ILE A 436 -9.02 11.68 -6.00
N LEU A 437 -9.40 12.53 -5.05
CA LEU A 437 -9.26 13.99 -5.17
C LEU A 437 -7.80 14.39 -5.37
N TYR A 438 -6.87 13.75 -4.64
CA TYR A 438 -5.44 14.00 -4.81
C TYR A 438 -4.93 13.58 -6.18
N VAL A 439 -5.33 12.41 -6.70
CA VAL A 439 -4.93 11.94 -8.04
C VAL A 439 -5.44 12.91 -9.12
N ILE A 440 -6.71 13.31 -9.04
CA ILE A 440 -7.29 14.30 -9.97
C ILE A 440 -6.50 15.62 -9.89
N TYR A 441 -6.23 16.11 -8.68
CA TYR A 441 -5.45 17.32 -8.47
C TYR A 441 -4.03 17.20 -9.01
N ALA A 442 -3.34 16.08 -8.76
CA ALA A 442 -1.97 15.84 -9.22
C ALA A 442 -1.84 15.88 -10.74
N ILE A 443 -2.88 15.43 -11.45
CA ILE A 443 -2.95 15.50 -12.91
C ILE A 443 -3.23 16.94 -13.36
N GLN A 444 -4.19 17.62 -12.73
CA GLN A 444 -4.67 18.93 -13.15
C GLN A 444 -3.72 20.07 -12.80
N ILE A 445 -2.91 19.96 -11.75
CA ILE A 445 -1.99 21.03 -11.33
C ILE A 445 -0.76 21.15 -12.24
N VAL A 446 -0.46 20.09 -13.01
CA VAL A 446 0.63 20.11 -13.99
C VAL A 446 0.21 20.95 -15.19
N ARG A 447 1.00 21.94 -15.50
CA ARG A 447 0.79 22.87 -16.61
C ARG A 447 2.07 22.91 -17.47
N PRO A 448 1.99 22.81 -18.79
CA PRO A 448 3.18 22.97 -19.62
C PRO A 448 3.71 24.42 -19.54
N GLY A 449 5.01 24.57 -19.34
CA GLY A 449 5.67 25.89 -19.39
C GLY A 449 5.62 26.52 -20.79
N GLU A 450 5.73 27.84 -20.89
CA GLU A 450 5.67 28.54 -22.16
C GLU A 450 6.80 28.13 -23.11
N ARG A 451 8.02 27.94 -22.58
CA ARG A 451 9.16 27.45 -23.37
C ARG A 451 8.92 26.05 -23.93
N LYS A 452 8.36 25.17 -23.11
CA LYS A 452 8.00 23.79 -23.52
C LYS A 452 6.95 23.80 -24.63
N LEU A 453 5.96 24.70 -24.54
CA LEU A 453 4.93 24.84 -25.58
C LEU A 453 5.49 25.37 -26.87
N HIS A 454 6.40 26.36 -26.79
CA HIS A 454 7.08 26.92 -27.98
C HIS A 454 7.88 25.83 -28.70
N TYR A 455 8.75 25.09 -27.97
CA TYR A 455 9.48 23.97 -28.57
C TYR A 455 8.56 22.91 -29.16
N LYS A 456 7.51 22.52 -28.45
CA LYS A 456 6.54 21.54 -28.96
C LYS A 456 5.87 22.00 -30.25
N SER A 457 5.46 23.25 -30.33
CA SER A 457 4.85 23.81 -31.53
C SER A 457 5.81 23.75 -32.73
N ASN A 458 7.08 24.11 -32.54
CA ASN A 458 8.10 24.08 -33.61
C ASN A 458 8.41 22.61 -34.01
N ILE A 459 8.48 21.69 -33.05
CA ILE A 459 8.69 20.26 -33.32
C ILE A 459 7.51 19.68 -34.10
N GLU A 460 6.28 20.03 -33.73
CA GLU A 460 5.09 19.62 -34.51
C GLU A 460 5.13 20.16 -35.93
N GLY A 461 5.62 21.39 -36.12
CA GLY A 461 5.86 21.95 -37.45
C GLY A 461 6.88 21.16 -38.28
N LEU A 462 7.97 20.70 -37.66
CA LEU A 462 8.94 19.78 -38.31
C LEU A 462 8.31 18.42 -38.64
N LYS A 463 7.53 17.85 -37.70
CA LYS A 463 6.82 16.59 -37.94
C LYS A 463 5.86 16.68 -39.12
N MET A 464 5.15 17.78 -39.28
CA MET A 464 4.29 17.99 -40.46
C MET A 464 5.08 17.90 -41.76
N TYR A 465 6.34 18.37 -41.80
CA TYR A 465 7.19 18.27 -42.97
C TYR A 465 7.70 16.84 -43.21
N LEU A 466 8.05 16.15 -42.14
CA LEU A 466 8.51 14.73 -42.23
C LEU A 466 7.40 13.79 -42.68
N ASP A 467 6.13 14.07 -42.34
CA ASP A 467 5.00 13.20 -42.60
C ASP A 467 4.55 13.25 -44.08
N VAL A 468 4.31 12.08 -44.65
CA VAL A 468 3.76 11.90 -46.01
C VAL A 468 2.28 12.30 -46.07
N ALA A 469 1.53 12.05 -45.01
CA ALA A 469 0.08 12.30 -44.97
C ALA A 469 -0.26 13.80 -45.08
N GLU A 470 0.64 14.69 -44.67
CA GLU A 470 0.47 16.14 -44.72
C GLU A 470 0.92 16.77 -46.06
N GLU A 471 1.40 15.97 -47.03
CA GLU A 471 2.00 16.47 -48.29
C GLU A 471 1.11 17.47 -49.03
N LYS A 472 -0.19 17.18 -49.15
CA LYS A 472 -1.15 18.09 -49.83
C LYS A 472 -1.33 19.43 -49.12
N ARG A 473 -1.31 19.42 -47.78
CA ARG A 473 -1.39 20.66 -46.99
C ARG A 473 -0.09 21.44 -47.05
N MET A 474 1.05 20.75 -47.16
CA MET A 474 2.38 21.36 -47.24
C MET A 474 2.62 22.10 -48.53
N GLN A 475 1.96 21.74 -49.65
CA GLN A 475 2.11 22.40 -50.95
C GLN A 475 1.83 23.92 -50.88
N PHE A 476 0.93 24.35 -50.00
CA PHE A 476 0.65 25.79 -49.78
C PHE A 476 1.80 26.56 -49.18
N PHE A 477 2.81 25.90 -48.58
CA PHE A 477 3.96 26.49 -47.93
C PHE A 477 5.25 26.40 -48.75
N ASN A 478 5.19 25.95 -50.01
CA ASN A 478 6.31 25.73 -50.91
C ASN A 478 7.47 24.97 -50.24
N PRO A 479 7.27 23.70 -49.85
CA PRO A 479 8.28 22.91 -49.18
C PRO A 479 9.49 22.71 -50.09
N PRO A 480 10.73 22.68 -49.54
CA PRO A 480 11.91 22.36 -50.33
C PRO A 480 11.83 20.92 -50.85
N THR A 481 12.34 20.67 -52.04
CA THR A 481 12.47 19.32 -52.60
C THR A 481 13.34 18.46 -51.71
N VAL A 482 12.94 17.20 -51.46
CA VAL A 482 13.70 16.26 -50.67
C VAL A 482 14.86 15.70 -51.51
N THR A 483 16.04 16.33 -51.38
CA THR A 483 17.29 15.86 -51.98
C THR A 483 17.98 14.84 -51.05
N PRO A 484 18.98 14.06 -51.54
CA PRO A 484 19.80 13.19 -50.70
C PRO A 484 20.38 13.91 -49.46
N GLU A 485 20.91 15.11 -49.68
CA GLU A 485 21.51 15.93 -48.60
C GLU A 485 20.45 16.33 -47.58
N LYS A 486 19.23 16.70 -48.05
CA LYS A 486 18.12 17.07 -47.16
C LYS A 486 17.56 15.87 -46.41
N PHE A 487 17.58 14.70 -47.08
CA PHE A 487 17.22 13.45 -46.43
C PHE A 487 18.20 13.11 -45.29
N GLU A 488 19.50 13.16 -45.56
CA GLU A 488 20.52 12.90 -44.54
C GLU A 488 20.51 13.92 -43.41
N GLU A 489 20.33 15.21 -43.70
CA GLU A 489 20.25 16.29 -42.71
C GLU A 489 19.12 16.01 -41.68
N LEU A 490 17.98 15.55 -42.15
CA LEU A 490 16.79 15.36 -41.29
C LEU A 490 16.61 13.92 -40.78
N LEU A 491 17.34 12.93 -41.29
CA LEU A 491 17.27 11.54 -40.82
C LEU A 491 17.53 11.39 -39.31
N PRO A 492 18.53 12.06 -38.69
CA PRO A 492 18.73 12.03 -37.25
C PRO A 492 17.52 12.54 -36.45
N TYR A 493 16.85 13.58 -36.97
CA TYR A 493 15.65 14.16 -36.35
C TYR A 493 14.44 13.23 -36.52
N ALA A 494 14.32 12.57 -37.66
CA ALA A 494 13.29 11.57 -37.90
C ALA A 494 13.46 10.38 -36.93
N ILE A 495 14.69 9.89 -36.72
CA ILE A 495 15.01 8.87 -35.71
C ILE A 495 14.60 9.33 -34.31
N ALA A 496 14.95 10.55 -33.90
CA ALA A 496 14.62 11.08 -32.58
C ALA A 496 13.10 11.26 -32.34
N LEU A 497 12.33 11.39 -33.43
CA LEU A 497 10.86 11.56 -33.43
C LEU A 497 10.07 10.30 -33.77
N ASP A 498 10.72 9.14 -33.93
CA ASP A 498 10.14 7.85 -34.36
C ASP A 498 9.43 7.96 -35.73
N MET A 499 10.02 8.73 -36.65
CA MET A 499 9.48 8.99 -37.99
C MET A 499 10.45 8.60 -39.12
N GLU A 500 11.48 7.83 -38.82
CA GLU A 500 12.54 7.47 -39.79
C GLU A 500 12.00 6.65 -40.98
N GLU A 501 11.03 5.80 -40.76
CA GLU A 501 10.39 5.01 -41.82
C GLU A 501 9.54 5.91 -42.74
N VAL A 502 8.71 6.75 -42.16
CA VAL A 502 7.83 7.69 -42.90
C VAL A 502 8.67 8.69 -43.70
N TRP A 503 9.77 9.19 -43.12
CA TRP A 503 10.72 10.08 -43.80
C TRP A 503 11.43 9.39 -44.96
N GLY A 504 11.84 8.15 -44.77
CA GLY A 504 12.43 7.33 -45.81
C GLY A 504 11.47 7.04 -46.98
N GLU A 505 10.21 6.71 -46.70
CA GLU A 505 9.18 6.54 -47.72
C GLU A 505 8.96 7.83 -48.55
N LYS A 506 8.97 8.98 -47.89
CA LYS A 506 8.81 10.29 -48.56
C LYS A 506 9.99 10.55 -49.50
N PHE A 507 11.20 10.29 -49.04
CA PHE A 507 12.40 10.38 -49.88
C PHE A 507 12.32 9.48 -51.11
N GLU A 508 11.96 8.19 -50.95
CA GLU A 508 11.84 7.24 -52.06
C GLU A 508 10.79 7.68 -53.09
N LYS A 509 9.63 8.11 -52.67
CA LYS A 509 8.59 8.62 -53.56
C LYS A 509 9.09 9.83 -54.38
N THR A 510 9.82 10.76 -53.74
CA THR A 510 10.39 11.91 -54.43
C THR A 510 11.48 11.50 -55.41
N PHE A 511 12.30 10.54 -55.04
CA PHE A 511 13.38 10.02 -55.88
C PHE A 511 12.87 9.29 -57.12
N LEU A 512 11.84 8.42 -56.96
CA LEU A 512 11.17 7.71 -58.06
C LEU A 512 10.56 8.68 -59.10
N SER A 513 10.12 9.87 -58.66
CA SER A 513 9.56 10.91 -59.53
C SER A 513 10.64 11.69 -60.32
N SER A 514 11.90 11.62 -59.90
CA SER A 514 13.02 12.41 -60.45
C SER A 514 13.92 11.71 -61.48
N SER A 515 13.51 10.56 -62.01
CA SER A 515 14.28 9.76 -62.98
C SER A 515 15.63 9.23 -62.51
N MET A 516 15.97 9.36 -61.24
CA MET A 516 17.13 8.70 -60.60
C MET A 516 16.71 7.37 -60.03
N GLN A 517 17.52 6.31 -60.21
CA GLN A 517 17.19 4.99 -59.63
C GLN A 517 17.52 5.00 -58.12
N PRO A 518 16.57 4.67 -57.23
CA PRO A 518 16.77 4.64 -55.78
C PRO A 518 17.89 3.70 -55.31
N GLU A 519 18.17 2.65 -56.11
CA GLU A 519 19.16 1.61 -55.83
C GLU A 519 20.61 2.10 -55.91
N THR A 520 20.85 3.31 -56.40
CA THR A 520 22.20 3.91 -56.54
C THR A 520 22.62 4.84 -55.41
N TYR A 521 21.70 5.18 -54.49
CA TYR A 521 22.00 6.04 -53.36
C TYR A 521 22.50 5.24 -52.16
N GLN A 522 23.71 5.56 -51.69
CA GLN A 522 24.26 5.06 -50.41
C GLN A 522 24.95 6.22 -49.68
N PRO A 523 24.63 6.45 -48.39
CA PRO A 523 25.29 7.48 -47.60
C PRO A 523 26.82 7.25 -47.52
N THR A 524 27.61 8.27 -47.69
CA THR A 524 29.08 8.21 -47.64
C THR A 524 29.64 7.93 -46.24
N TRP A 525 28.87 8.24 -45.21
CA TRP A 525 29.24 8.04 -43.81
C TRP A 525 28.88 6.66 -43.26
N TYR A 526 28.21 5.82 -44.07
CA TYR A 526 27.79 4.48 -43.67
C TYR A 526 28.30 3.43 -44.68
N THR A 527 28.90 2.37 -44.12
CA THR A 527 29.31 1.18 -44.90
C THR A 527 28.62 -0.03 -44.32
N GLY A 528 27.77 -0.68 -45.09
CA GLY A 528 27.02 -1.85 -44.64
C GLY A 528 25.86 -2.20 -45.54
N THR A 529 24.88 -2.94 -45.00
CA THR A 529 23.70 -3.38 -45.75
C THR A 529 22.72 -2.23 -45.89
N TYR A 530 22.55 -1.69 -47.09
CA TYR A 530 21.53 -0.72 -47.45
C TYR A 530 20.51 -1.38 -48.38
N VAL A 531 19.23 -1.38 -47.97
CA VAL A 531 18.14 -2.00 -48.78
C VAL A 531 17.36 -0.90 -49.48
N ASN A 532 16.76 -0.01 -48.71
CA ASN A 532 16.07 1.19 -49.16
C ASN A 532 16.02 2.23 -48.01
N ALA A 533 15.65 3.48 -48.31
CA ALA A 533 15.69 4.55 -47.35
C ALA A 533 14.69 4.37 -46.16
N ALA A 534 13.51 3.81 -46.44
CA ALA A 534 12.48 3.56 -45.44
C ALA A 534 12.95 2.55 -44.38
N LEU A 535 13.50 1.41 -44.84
CA LEU A 535 13.98 0.37 -43.95
C LEU A 535 15.33 0.68 -43.31
N PHE A 536 16.19 1.48 -43.99
CA PHE A 536 17.52 1.83 -43.52
C PHE A 536 17.51 2.56 -42.18
N GLY A 537 16.72 3.64 -42.07
CA GLY A 537 16.63 4.43 -40.85
C GLY A 537 16.19 3.58 -39.65
N HIS A 538 15.14 2.81 -39.81
CA HIS A 538 14.60 1.94 -38.77
C HIS A 538 15.57 0.79 -38.40
N ALA A 539 16.16 0.11 -39.40
CA ALA A 539 17.12 -0.98 -39.15
C ALA A 539 18.38 -0.46 -38.42
N LEU A 540 18.89 0.69 -38.83
CA LEU A 540 20.03 1.33 -38.17
C LEU A 540 19.70 1.70 -36.74
N ASN A 541 18.57 2.40 -36.52
CA ASN A 541 18.13 2.82 -35.19
C ASN A 541 17.97 1.60 -34.25
N SER A 542 17.16 0.63 -34.62
CA SER A 542 16.87 -0.52 -33.76
C SER A 542 18.12 -1.38 -33.47
N THR A 543 18.96 -1.63 -34.47
CA THR A 543 20.13 -2.49 -34.28
C THR A 543 21.25 -1.79 -33.52
N LEU A 544 21.56 -0.55 -33.86
CA LEU A 544 22.63 0.22 -33.18
C LEU A 544 22.26 0.54 -31.72
N SER A 545 21.02 0.97 -31.47
CA SER A 545 20.53 1.25 -30.12
C SER A 545 20.61 0.01 -29.23
N ASN A 546 20.12 -1.14 -29.72
CA ASN A 546 20.19 -2.40 -28.98
C ASN A 546 21.64 -2.83 -28.70
N THR A 547 22.52 -2.76 -29.71
CA THR A 547 23.93 -3.14 -29.54
C THR A 547 24.64 -2.24 -28.54
N MET A 548 24.36 -0.93 -28.54
CA MET A 548 24.90 0.01 -27.57
C MET A 548 24.40 -0.27 -26.16
N SER A 549 23.10 -0.46 -25.97
CA SER A 549 22.52 -0.78 -24.65
C SER A 549 23.10 -2.07 -24.07
N HIS A 550 23.29 -3.10 -24.88
CA HIS A 550 23.98 -4.32 -24.45
C HIS A 550 25.45 -4.08 -24.11
N SER A 551 26.16 -3.26 -24.91
CA SER A 551 27.57 -2.92 -24.64
C SER A 551 27.76 -2.06 -23.40
N ALA A 552 26.74 -1.32 -22.96
CA ALA A 552 26.77 -0.51 -21.74
C ALA A 552 26.38 -1.31 -20.47
N THR A 553 25.76 -2.48 -20.62
CA THR A 553 25.22 -3.25 -19.49
C THR A 553 26.28 -4.20 -18.93
N GLN A 554 26.65 -3.98 -17.65
CA GLN A 554 27.58 -4.87 -16.96
C GLN A 554 26.90 -6.21 -16.65
N PRO A 555 27.56 -7.38 -16.90
CA PRO A 555 27.01 -8.68 -16.52
C PRO A 555 26.73 -8.74 -15.03
N SER A 556 25.48 -8.97 -14.62
CA SER A 556 25.11 -9.12 -13.21
C SER A 556 25.62 -10.45 -12.69
N SER A 557 26.45 -10.44 -11.64
CA SER A 557 26.69 -11.61 -10.80
C SER A 557 25.41 -11.92 -10.02
N SER A 558 24.79 -13.07 -10.32
CA SER A 558 23.54 -13.51 -9.70
C SER A 558 23.74 -13.81 -8.20
N GLY A 559 23.27 -12.89 -7.34
CA GLY A 559 23.06 -13.13 -5.91
C GLY A 559 21.56 -13.10 -5.65
N GLY A 560 20.96 -14.27 -5.39
CA GLY A 560 19.52 -14.40 -5.12
C GLY A 560 19.17 -13.78 -3.77
N GLY A 561 18.21 -12.86 -3.75
CA GLY A 561 17.56 -12.32 -2.58
C GLY A 561 16.06 -12.62 -2.63
N ASN A 562 15.64 -13.54 -1.76
CA ASN A 562 14.26 -13.97 -1.62
C ASN A 562 13.53 -12.98 -0.68
N TRP A 563 12.50 -12.31 -1.17
CA TRP A 563 11.63 -11.45 -0.35
C TRP A 563 10.31 -12.18 -0.11
N SER A 564 10.07 -12.59 1.13
CA SER A 564 8.78 -13.13 1.57
C SER A 564 7.91 -12.00 2.15
N SER A 565 6.71 -11.85 1.61
CA SER A 565 5.68 -10.95 2.11
C SER A 565 4.91 -11.62 3.25
N GLY A 566 4.89 -11.01 4.44
CA GLY A 566 4.04 -11.39 5.57
C GLY A 566 2.72 -10.62 5.54
N SER A 567 1.61 -11.34 5.61
CA SER A 567 0.26 -10.78 5.71
C SER A 567 -0.15 -10.62 7.17
N PHE A 568 -0.69 -9.45 7.53
CA PHE A 568 -1.34 -9.20 8.83
C PHE A 568 -2.86 -9.24 8.66
N GLY A 569 -3.53 -10.12 9.40
CA GLY A 569 -4.97 -10.12 9.56
C GLY A 569 -5.33 -9.95 11.04
N GLY A 570 -6.20 -9.00 11.36
CA GLY A 570 -6.79 -8.82 12.69
C GLY A 570 -8.25 -8.40 12.55
N GLY A 571 -9.16 -9.21 13.10
CA GLY A 571 -10.58 -8.90 13.17
C GLY A 571 -11.05 -8.87 14.63
N PHE A 572 -12.00 -7.95 14.92
CA PHE A 572 -12.55 -7.74 16.25
C PHE A 572 -14.08 -7.77 16.20
N SER A 573 -14.70 -8.34 17.24
CA SER A 573 -16.12 -8.12 17.53
C SER A 573 -16.43 -8.38 18.99
N GLY A 574 -17.29 -7.58 19.62
CA GLY A 574 -17.86 -7.82 20.93
C GLY A 574 -18.60 -6.62 21.51
N MET A 575 -19.94 -6.69 21.64
CA MET A 575 -20.74 -5.74 22.43
C MET A 575 -21.57 -6.49 23.48
N GLY A 576 -21.26 -6.27 24.77
CA GLY A 576 -22.04 -6.68 25.93
C GLY A 576 -21.42 -6.12 27.21
N GLY A 577 -22.22 -5.73 28.20
CA GLY A 577 -21.74 -5.47 29.56
C GLY A 577 -21.21 -6.77 30.19
N GLY A 578 -20.19 -6.69 31.04
CA GLY A 578 -19.52 -7.88 31.59
C GLY A 578 -18.31 -8.31 30.76
N GLY A 579 -17.69 -9.39 31.10
CA GLY A 579 -16.37 -9.78 30.65
C GLY A 579 -16.14 -9.80 29.15
N GLY A 580 -15.06 -9.17 28.70
CA GLY A 580 -14.65 -9.08 27.30
C GLY A 580 -13.92 -10.32 26.79
N SER A 581 -12.89 -10.82 27.49
CA SER A 581 -12.16 -12.04 27.10
C SER A 581 -11.31 -12.59 28.23
N VAL A 582 -10.96 -13.86 28.12
CA VAL A 582 -9.96 -14.54 28.95
C VAL A 582 -8.95 -15.21 28.04
N GLY A 583 -7.68 -14.99 28.31
CA GLY A 583 -6.56 -15.57 27.54
C GLY A 583 -5.33 -15.82 28.39
N GLY A 584 -4.29 -16.33 27.75
CA GLY A 584 -2.96 -16.44 28.34
C GLY A 584 -2.04 -15.30 27.92
N TRP A 585 -0.95 -15.11 28.64
CA TRP A 585 0.11 -14.14 28.31
C TRP A 585 1.50 -14.64 28.73
#